data_54963b7a7406f4210c097a0e95dfd251
#
_entry.id   54963b7a7406f4210c097a0e95dfd251
#
_cell.length_a   1.000
_cell.length_b   1.000
_cell.length_c   1.000
_cell.angle_alpha   90.00
_cell.angle_beta   90.00
_cell.angle_gamma   90.00
#
_symmetry.space_group_name_H-M   'P 1'
#
loop_
_entity.id
_entity.type
_entity.pdbx_description
1 polymer ?
#
loop_
_entity_poly.entity_id
_entity_poly.type
_entity_poly.pdbx_seq_one_letter_code
_entity_poly.pdbx_strand_id
1 'polypeptide(L)'
;IFKVLKRGDKLEKALASGSEKELSDMGLRYDLTLPLSRYYAANREQLPAPFKVIQTDRVYRAERPQKGRLREFVQCDIDILGDESPNAEVELIDVTARALLAIGFSDFTVHINDRRLLRGMLESFGFAPQALDTVCVTFDKLDKVGPQGVAAELEEKAMPAAAVQALEAFLEKGAFSLDDVSALCADKSLGGSVRYVLDTVGRLSGGRYAVEYTPSLVRGQGYYTGMVFEVTCAAFSGAVAGGGRYDDMVGKFLGQKVPAVGFSIGFERICSILLDQGYAVPDEKPRLALLYGADADFADVLQKAEALRGEYAVTVLAAAKKVGKQLDRLQQSGCAAACFYEKYPEIKPLGENA
;
A
#
# COMPACT_ATOMS: atom_id res chain seq x y z
N ILE A 1 14.22 -0.13 -10.39
CA ILE A 1 13.86 1.27 -10.74
C ILE A 1 13.83 1.38 -12.26
N PHE A 2 12.78 2.03 -12.80
CA PHE A 2 12.77 2.45 -14.21
C PHE A 2 13.69 3.65 -14.38
N LYS A 3 14.70 3.50 -15.25
CA LYS A 3 15.64 4.57 -15.57
C LYS A 3 15.21 5.32 -16.83
N VAL A 4 15.41 6.62 -16.86
CA VAL A 4 15.16 7.46 -18.02
C VAL A 4 16.51 7.70 -18.72
N LEU A 5 16.63 7.29 -19.98
CA LEU A 5 17.86 7.46 -20.75
C LEU A 5 18.15 8.97 -21.02
N LYS A 6 19.40 9.34 -20.99
CA LYS A 6 19.88 10.63 -21.51
C LYS A 6 19.51 10.80 -22.98
N ARG A 7 19.53 12.02 -23.50
CA ARG A 7 19.17 12.32 -24.89
C ARG A 7 20.29 13.08 -25.60
N GLY A 8 20.33 12.96 -26.95
CA GLY A 8 21.28 13.66 -27.82
C GLY A 8 22.73 13.38 -27.45
N ASP A 9 23.58 14.38 -27.54
CA ASP A 9 25.03 14.29 -27.32
C ASP A 9 25.41 13.68 -25.97
N LYS A 10 24.55 13.87 -24.92
CA LYS A 10 24.77 13.26 -23.60
C LYS A 10 24.63 11.74 -23.63
N LEU A 11 23.70 11.22 -24.43
CA LEU A 11 23.51 9.79 -24.60
C LEU A 11 24.66 9.18 -25.42
N GLU A 12 25.07 9.88 -26.51
CA GLU A 12 26.18 9.43 -27.36
C GLU A 12 27.47 9.34 -26.56
N LYS A 13 27.79 10.36 -25.76
CA LYS A 13 28.95 10.32 -24.85
C LYS A 13 28.87 9.22 -23.82
N ALA A 14 27.70 8.96 -23.25
CA ALA A 14 27.49 7.88 -22.28
C ALA A 14 27.65 6.49 -22.93
N LEU A 15 27.17 6.30 -24.16
CA LEU A 15 27.39 5.08 -24.94
C LEU A 15 28.87 4.87 -25.27
N ALA A 16 29.56 5.93 -25.67
CA ALA A 16 31.00 5.88 -25.98
C ALA A 16 31.87 5.58 -24.74
N SER A 17 31.43 5.93 -23.53
CA SER A 17 32.14 5.61 -22.28
C SER A 17 32.07 4.14 -21.90
N GLY A 18 31.11 3.37 -22.45
CA GLY A 18 30.87 1.97 -22.10
C GLY A 18 30.34 1.76 -20.67
N SER A 19 30.01 2.83 -19.95
CA SER A 19 29.52 2.78 -18.58
C SER A 19 28.00 2.78 -18.50
N GLU A 20 27.42 1.66 -18.09
CA GLU A 20 25.97 1.54 -17.88
C GLU A 20 25.42 2.61 -16.90
N LYS A 21 26.24 3.01 -15.90
CA LYS A 21 25.87 4.03 -14.92
C LYS A 21 25.68 5.40 -15.53
N GLU A 22 26.35 5.70 -16.64
CA GLU A 22 26.28 7.00 -17.30
C GLU A 22 25.08 7.15 -18.25
N LEU A 23 24.41 6.05 -18.60
CA LEU A 23 23.26 6.06 -19.52
C LEU A 23 22.05 6.82 -18.98
N SER A 24 21.94 6.93 -17.65
CA SER A 24 20.79 7.55 -16.99
C SER A 24 21.22 8.31 -15.74
N ASP A 25 20.69 9.51 -15.57
CA ASP A 25 20.80 10.33 -14.37
C ASP A 25 19.44 10.59 -13.68
N MET A 26 18.37 10.07 -14.27
CA MET A 26 16.99 10.16 -13.76
C MET A 26 16.32 8.80 -13.75
N GLY A 27 15.36 8.66 -12.85
CA GLY A 27 14.48 7.50 -12.78
C GLY A 27 13.05 7.87 -12.40
N LEU A 28 12.11 6.98 -12.68
CA LEU A 28 10.76 7.12 -12.16
C LEU A 28 10.78 6.82 -10.65
N ARG A 29 9.99 7.55 -9.88
CA ARG A 29 9.91 7.37 -8.43
C ARG A 29 9.42 5.96 -8.07
N TYR A 30 10.13 5.32 -7.13
CA TYR A 30 9.85 3.97 -6.67
C TYR A 30 8.80 3.94 -5.56
N ASP A 31 8.81 4.98 -4.71
CA ASP A 31 7.87 5.23 -3.61
C ASP A 31 7.66 6.74 -3.43
N LEU A 32 6.80 7.12 -2.49
CA LEU A 32 6.56 8.51 -2.11
C LEU A 32 7.41 8.96 -0.92
N THR A 33 7.99 8.03 -0.16
CA THR A 33 8.74 8.31 1.08
C THR A 33 10.04 9.06 0.82
N LEU A 34 10.81 8.67 -0.21
CA LEU A 34 12.06 9.34 -0.55
C LEU A 34 11.85 10.78 -1.07
N PRO A 35 10.90 11.03 -2.00
CA PRO A 35 10.51 12.39 -2.38
C PRO A 35 10.04 13.25 -1.20
N LEU A 36 9.23 12.70 -0.29
CA LEU A 36 8.77 13.37 0.92
C LEU A 36 9.95 13.76 1.83
N SER A 37 10.87 12.83 2.06
CA SER A 37 12.05 13.07 2.90
C SER A 37 12.88 14.23 2.36
N ARG A 38 13.05 14.32 1.03
CA ARG A 38 13.74 15.43 0.38
C ARG A 38 12.96 16.74 0.48
N TYR A 39 11.64 16.69 0.29
CA TYR A 39 10.78 17.86 0.45
C TYR A 39 10.83 18.41 1.88
N TYR A 40 10.69 17.55 2.87
CA TYR A 40 10.78 17.91 4.28
C TYR A 40 12.13 18.53 4.60
N ALA A 41 13.22 17.91 4.17
CA ALA A 41 14.58 18.44 4.41
C ALA A 41 14.78 19.85 3.83
N ALA A 42 14.19 20.13 2.67
CA ALA A 42 14.31 21.43 2.02
C ALA A 42 13.41 22.52 2.62
N ASN A 43 12.30 22.15 3.30
CA ASN A 43 11.28 23.11 3.73
C ASN A 43 11.00 23.09 5.25
N ARG A 44 11.73 22.30 6.05
CA ARG A 44 11.41 22.00 7.44
C ARG A 44 11.17 23.22 8.33
N GLU A 45 11.89 24.32 8.06
CA GLU A 45 11.75 25.57 8.84
C GLU A 45 10.39 26.25 8.65
N GLN A 46 9.64 25.88 7.60
CA GLN A 46 8.33 26.43 7.26
C GLN A 46 7.19 25.43 7.54
N LEU A 47 7.53 24.20 7.91
CA LEU A 47 6.56 23.14 8.15
C LEU A 47 6.22 23.06 9.65
N PRO A 48 4.97 22.63 10.01
CA PRO A 48 4.62 22.39 11.41
C PRO A 48 5.47 21.25 11.98
N ALA A 49 5.63 21.25 13.31
CA ALA A 49 6.31 20.18 14.04
C ALA A 49 5.37 19.58 15.11
N PRO A 50 5.03 18.28 15.07
CA PRO A 50 5.39 17.32 13.99
C PRO A 50 4.68 17.63 12.66
N PHE A 51 5.32 17.25 11.56
CA PHE A 51 4.74 17.36 10.21
C PHE A 51 3.96 16.09 9.88
N LYS A 52 2.65 16.24 9.72
CA LYS A 52 1.73 15.15 9.34
C LYS A 52 1.25 15.39 7.91
N VAL A 53 1.30 14.37 7.06
CA VAL A 53 1.01 14.52 5.63
C VAL A 53 0.33 13.27 5.08
N ILE A 54 -0.57 13.49 4.13
CA ILE A 54 -1.15 12.44 3.27
C ILE A 54 -0.67 12.70 1.85
N GLN A 55 -0.22 11.64 1.18
CA GLN A 55 0.21 11.69 -0.20
C GLN A 55 -0.51 10.60 -1.01
N THR A 56 -1.05 10.96 -2.16
CA THR A 56 -1.63 9.99 -3.09
C THR A 56 -1.10 10.28 -4.48
N ASP A 57 -0.28 9.36 -5.01
CA ASP A 57 0.29 9.53 -6.34
C ASP A 57 0.82 8.19 -6.89
N ARG A 58 1.14 8.19 -8.19
CA ARG A 58 1.68 7.02 -8.90
C ARG A 58 3.15 6.78 -8.55
N VAL A 59 3.49 5.50 -8.42
CA VAL A 59 4.86 5.03 -8.25
C VAL A 59 5.15 3.92 -9.26
N TYR A 60 6.44 3.66 -9.51
CA TYR A 60 6.88 2.82 -10.62
C TYR A 60 7.90 1.79 -10.16
N ARG A 61 7.61 0.50 -10.36
CA ARG A 61 8.50 -0.60 -9.99
C ARG A 61 8.75 -1.52 -11.19
N ALA A 62 10.02 -1.79 -11.49
CA ALA A 62 10.42 -2.63 -12.62
C ALA A 62 10.34 -4.14 -12.29
N GLU A 63 9.50 -4.52 -11.34
CA GLU A 63 9.29 -5.91 -10.93
C GLU A 63 8.47 -6.69 -11.98
N ARG A 64 8.51 -8.02 -11.90
CA ARG A 64 7.69 -8.87 -12.77
C ARG A 64 6.21 -8.69 -12.40
N PRO A 65 5.33 -8.31 -13.34
CA PRO A 65 3.91 -8.15 -13.07
C PRO A 65 3.26 -9.48 -12.64
N GLN A 66 2.38 -9.40 -11.65
CA GLN A 66 1.54 -10.51 -11.20
C GLN A 66 0.28 -9.97 -10.53
N LYS A 67 -0.71 -10.81 -10.20
CA LYS A 67 -1.94 -10.36 -9.52
C LYS A 67 -1.59 -9.54 -8.27
N GLY A 68 -2.07 -8.29 -8.20
CA GLY A 68 -1.79 -7.36 -7.10
C GLY A 68 -0.37 -6.75 -7.08
N ARG A 69 0.45 -6.96 -8.13
CA ARG A 69 1.75 -6.27 -8.34
C ARG A 69 1.82 -5.71 -9.75
N LEU A 70 1.62 -4.42 -9.87
CA LEU A 70 1.71 -3.68 -11.11
C LEU A 70 3.05 -2.94 -11.20
N ARG A 71 3.44 -2.55 -12.41
CA ARG A 71 4.64 -1.75 -12.65
C ARG A 71 4.41 -0.26 -12.43
N GLU A 72 3.19 0.20 -12.64
CA GLU A 72 2.68 1.52 -12.27
C GLU A 72 1.46 1.31 -11.38
N PHE A 73 1.43 1.94 -10.21
CA PHE A 73 0.34 1.83 -9.26
C PHE A 73 0.31 3.05 -8.33
N VAL A 74 -0.82 3.26 -7.67
CA VAL A 74 -1.03 4.37 -6.75
C VAL A 74 -0.64 3.94 -5.34
N GLN A 75 0.16 4.74 -4.66
CA GLN A 75 0.32 4.69 -3.21
C GLN A 75 -0.56 5.76 -2.56
N CYS A 76 -1.20 5.40 -1.46
CA CYS A 76 -1.85 6.33 -0.56
C CYS A 76 -1.12 6.23 0.77
N ASP A 77 -0.20 7.16 0.98
CA ASP A 77 0.73 7.17 2.10
C ASP A 77 0.34 8.23 3.11
N ILE A 78 0.44 7.89 4.38
CA ILE A 78 0.33 8.81 5.51
C ILE A 78 1.61 8.75 6.31
N ASP A 79 2.18 9.92 6.64
CA ASP A 79 3.47 10.02 7.30
C ASP A 79 3.43 11.06 8.42
N ILE A 80 4.19 10.79 9.50
CA ILE A 80 4.45 11.71 10.61
C ILE A 80 5.97 11.85 10.73
N LEU A 81 6.47 13.07 10.57
CA LEU A 81 7.89 13.40 10.70
C LEU A 81 8.09 14.37 11.88
N GLY A 82 9.12 14.11 12.69
CA GLY A 82 9.46 14.94 13.86
C GLY A 82 8.84 14.48 15.16
N ASP A 83 8.23 13.29 15.24
CA ASP A 83 7.74 12.68 16.46
C ASP A 83 8.44 11.34 16.72
N GLU A 84 9.19 11.25 17.81
CA GLU A 84 9.91 10.03 18.22
C GLU A 84 9.08 9.10 19.11
N SER A 85 7.94 9.59 19.61
CA SER A 85 7.09 8.82 20.52
C SER A 85 6.34 7.70 19.81
N PRO A 86 6.06 6.57 20.47
CA PRO A 86 5.26 5.49 19.91
C PRO A 86 3.79 5.87 19.64
N ASN A 87 3.37 7.07 20.06
CA ASN A 87 2.05 7.59 19.73
C ASN A 87 1.87 7.85 18.22
N ALA A 88 2.98 8.18 17.54
CA ALA A 88 2.95 8.35 16.08
C ALA A 88 2.58 7.05 15.36
N GLU A 89 3.10 5.89 15.80
CA GLU A 89 2.70 4.58 15.29
C GLU A 89 1.24 4.29 15.58
N VAL A 90 0.78 4.54 16.83
CA VAL A 90 -0.63 4.36 17.22
C VAL A 90 -1.55 5.18 16.32
N GLU A 91 -1.24 6.46 16.11
CA GLU A 91 -2.05 7.37 15.29
C GLU A 91 -2.14 6.87 13.83
N LEU A 92 -1.01 6.50 13.22
CA LEU A 92 -1.02 6.00 11.83
C LEU A 92 -1.79 4.69 11.67
N ILE A 93 -1.65 3.77 12.63
CA ILE A 93 -2.40 2.50 12.60
C ILE A 93 -3.91 2.77 12.77
N ASP A 94 -4.31 3.63 13.71
CA ASP A 94 -5.72 3.96 13.92
C ASP A 94 -6.35 4.66 12.71
N VAL A 95 -5.64 5.63 12.10
CA VAL A 95 -6.11 6.32 10.89
C VAL A 95 -6.26 5.33 9.73
N THR A 96 -5.28 4.45 9.51
CA THR A 96 -5.34 3.43 8.46
C THR A 96 -6.49 2.47 8.70
N ALA A 97 -6.65 1.97 9.93
CA ALA A 97 -7.74 1.06 10.28
C ALA A 97 -9.12 1.72 10.10
N ARG A 98 -9.28 2.97 10.52
CA ARG A 98 -10.52 3.74 10.30
C ARG A 98 -10.82 3.93 8.81
N ALA A 99 -9.81 4.21 7.99
CA ALA A 99 -9.98 4.33 6.55
C ALA A 99 -10.49 3.00 5.94
N LEU A 100 -9.89 1.86 6.34
CA LEU A 100 -10.34 0.55 5.89
C LEU A 100 -11.77 0.23 6.35
N LEU A 101 -12.11 0.51 7.61
CA LEU A 101 -13.48 0.31 8.12
C LEU A 101 -14.50 1.20 7.39
N ALA A 102 -14.14 2.45 7.07
CA ALA A 102 -15.03 3.38 6.38
C ALA A 102 -15.42 2.95 4.96
N ILE A 103 -14.55 2.17 4.30
CA ILE A 103 -14.83 1.59 2.97
C ILE A 103 -15.41 0.17 3.04
N GLY A 104 -15.78 -0.30 4.25
CA GLY A 104 -16.48 -1.56 4.46
C GLY A 104 -15.57 -2.78 4.72
N PHE A 105 -14.26 -2.61 4.90
CA PHE A 105 -13.39 -3.70 5.36
C PHE A 105 -13.59 -3.94 6.85
N SER A 106 -14.02 -5.15 7.24
CA SER A 106 -14.28 -5.52 8.63
C SER A 106 -13.52 -6.75 9.11
N ASP A 107 -12.86 -7.47 8.18
CA ASP A 107 -12.13 -8.70 8.48
C ASP A 107 -10.65 -8.51 8.07
N PHE A 108 -9.90 -7.87 8.95
CA PHE A 108 -8.46 -7.68 8.77
C PHE A 108 -7.70 -7.76 10.09
N THR A 109 -6.43 -8.10 9.98
CA THR A 109 -5.48 -8.13 11.11
C THR A 109 -4.37 -7.13 10.88
N VAL A 110 -4.06 -6.36 11.92
CA VAL A 110 -2.88 -5.50 11.98
C VAL A 110 -1.76 -6.27 12.67
N HIS A 111 -0.72 -6.59 11.93
CA HIS A 111 0.49 -7.23 12.43
C HIS A 111 1.53 -6.18 12.78
N ILE A 112 2.15 -6.30 13.94
CA ILE A 112 3.15 -5.37 14.46
C ILE A 112 4.41 -6.12 14.87
N ASN A 113 5.57 -5.59 14.51
CA ASN A 113 6.88 -6.02 14.99
C ASN A 113 7.80 -4.82 15.16
N ASP A 114 8.98 -5.04 15.73
CA ASP A 114 10.08 -4.06 15.76
C ASP A 114 11.36 -4.72 15.24
N ARG A 115 11.96 -4.12 14.20
CA ARG A 115 13.20 -4.64 13.62
C ARG A 115 14.36 -4.71 14.63
N ARG A 116 14.36 -3.84 15.63
CA ARG A 116 15.38 -3.84 16.69
C ARG A 116 15.21 -5.06 17.61
N LEU A 117 13.96 -5.45 17.92
CA LEU A 117 13.67 -6.69 18.66
C LEU A 117 14.13 -7.91 17.87
N LEU A 118 13.77 -8.01 16.61
CA LEU A 118 14.20 -9.11 15.75
C LEU A 118 15.74 -9.20 15.69
N ARG A 119 16.40 -8.07 15.42
CA ARG A 119 17.89 -8.03 15.38
C ARG A 119 18.52 -8.42 16.72
N GLY A 120 18.00 -7.88 17.83
CA GLY A 120 18.48 -8.22 19.18
C GLY A 120 18.30 -9.70 19.52
N MET A 121 17.20 -10.31 19.13
CA MET A 121 16.97 -11.74 19.24
C MET A 121 18.01 -12.54 18.43
N LEU A 122 18.23 -12.18 17.16
CA LEU A 122 19.18 -12.85 16.29
C LEU A 122 20.64 -12.69 16.81
N GLU A 123 21.01 -11.52 17.32
CA GLU A 123 22.30 -11.29 17.97
C GLU A 123 22.50 -12.19 19.19
N SER A 124 21.45 -12.41 19.99
CA SER A 124 21.50 -13.28 21.15
C SER A 124 21.80 -14.76 20.80
N PHE A 125 21.46 -15.20 19.60
CA PHE A 125 21.80 -16.51 19.08
C PHE A 125 23.23 -16.59 18.52
N GLY A 126 23.95 -15.46 18.42
CA GLY A 126 25.35 -15.41 17.98
C GLY A 126 25.53 -15.02 16.52
N PHE A 127 24.50 -14.48 15.84
CA PHE A 127 24.69 -13.89 14.52
C PHE A 127 25.42 -12.55 14.62
N ALA A 128 26.47 -12.38 13.79
CA ALA A 128 27.22 -11.14 13.75
C ALA A 128 26.39 -9.98 13.17
N PRO A 129 26.57 -8.72 13.65
CA PRO A 129 25.80 -7.56 13.18
C PRO A 129 25.76 -7.38 11.66
N GLN A 130 26.87 -7.74 10.96
CA GLN A 130 26.97 -7.64 9.50
C GLN A 130 26.14 -8.68 8.75
N ALA A 131 25.80 -9.80 9.39
CA ALA A 131 25.01 -10.87 8.81
C ALA A 131 23.49 -10.68 9.01
N LEU A 132 23.08 -9.82 9.96
CA LEU A 132 21.69 -9.71 10.39
C LEU A 132 20.71 -9.39 9.26
N ASP A 133 21.08 -8.55 8.30
CA ASP A 133 20.19 -8.24 7.17
C ASP A 133 19.93 -9.49 6.31
N THR A 134 20.96 -10.31 6.09
CA THR A 134 20.82 -11.58 5.36
C THR A 134 19.97 -12.58 6.13
N VAL A 135 20.18 -12.66 7.45
CA VAL A 135 19.39 -13.54 8.33
C VAL A 135 17.93 -13.10 8.38
N CYS A 136 17.66 -11.80 8.53
CA CYS A 136 16.30 -11.25 8.50
C CYS A 136 15.56 -11.56 7.18
N VAL A 137 16.22 -11.46 6.03
CA VAL A 137 15.64 -11.82 4.73
C VAL A 137 15.29 -13.30 4.63
N THR A 138 16.11 -14.18 5.25
CA THR A 138 15.79 -15.61 5.30
C THR A 138 14.67 -15.88 6.30
N PHE A 139 14.68 -15.22 7.43
CA PHE A 139 13.65 -15.31 8.46
C PHE A 139 12.26 -14.88 7.97
N ASP A 140 12.18 -13.89 7.07
CA ASP A 140 10.92 -13.46 6.41
C ASP A 140 10.20 -14.59 5.64
N LYS A 141 10.87 -15.69 5.40
CA LYS A 141 10.31 -16.87 4.73
C LYS A 141 9.76 -17.90 5.71
N LEU A 142 9.87 -17.69 7.01
CA LEU A 142 9.53 -18.66 8.07
C LEU A 142 8.13 -19.26 7.85
N ASP A 143 7.14 -18.43 7.57
CA ASP A 143 5.75 -18.86 7.37
C ASP A 143 5.56 -19.76 6.13
N LYS A 144 6.51 -19.72 5.19
CA LYS A 144 6.46 -20.48 3.93
C LYS A 144 7.25 -21.77 3.96
N VAL A 145 8.43 -21.73 4.61
CA VAL A 145 9.39 -22.85 4.56
C VAL A 145 9.57 -23.56 5.90
N GLY A 146 9.00 -23.01 6.98
CA GLY A 146 9.13 -23.54 8.34
C GLY A 146 10.52 -23.36 8.95
N PRO A 147 10.70 -23.77 10.25
CA PRO A 147 11.98 -23.66 10.97
C PRO A 147 13.13 -24.34 10.24
N GLN A 148 12.94 -25.59 9.79
CA GLN A 148 13.96 -26.38 9.09
C GLN A 148 14.38 -25.73 7.76
N GLY A 149 13.42 -25.16 7.01
CA GLY A 149 13.72 -24.48 5.75
C GLY A 149 14.52 -23.19 5.96
N VAL A 150 14.24 -22.45 7.04
CA VAL A 150 15.04 -21.28 7.44
C VAL A 150 16.46 -21.71 7.83
N ALA A 151 16.61 -22.76 8.65
CA ALA A 151 17.90 -23.28 9.07
C ALA A 151 18.74 -23.73 7.86
N ALA A 152 18.18 -24.56 6.99
CA ALA A 152 18.86 -25.05 5.77
C ALA A 152 19.36 -23.90 4.88
N GLU A 153 18.53 -22.87 4.63
CA GLU A 153 18.95 -21.71 3.82
C GLU A 153 20.06 -20.89 4.52
N LEU A 154 20.05 -20.79 5.84
CA LEU A 154 21.13 -20.11 6.58
C LEU A 154 22.43 -20.90 6.56
N GLU A 155 22.39 -22.25 6.58
CA GLU A 155 23.56 -23.11 6.41
C GLU A 155 24.14 -22.97 5.00
N GLU A 156 23.30 -22.97 3.94
CA GLU A 156 23.74 -22.73 2.56
C GLU A 156 24.46 -21.37 2.41
N LYS A 157 24.04 -20.37 3.21
CA LYS A 157 24.67 -19.05 3.25
C LYS A 157 25.90 -19.00 4.17
N ALA A 158 26.41 -20.14 4.62
CA ALA A 158 27.57 -20.26 5.50
C ALA A 158 27.46 -19.46 6.80
N MET A 159 26.25 -19.37 7.39
CA MET A 159 26.06 -18.77 8.70
C MET A 159 26.63 -19.68 9.82
N PRO A 160 27.04 -19.13 10.99
CA PRO A 160 27.62 -19.93 12.07
C PRO A 160 26.67 -21.05 12.53
N ALA A 161 27.08 -22.31 12.45
CA ALA A 161 26.26 -23.47 12.75
C ALA A 161 25.63 -23.44 14.15
N ALA A 162 26.36 -23.00 15.17
CA ALA A 162 25.82 -22.86 16.53
C ALA A 162 24.67 -21.82 16.60
N ALA A 163 24.76 -20.70 15.86
CA ALA A 163 23.74 -19.68 15.83
C ALA A 163 22.48 -20.20 15.07
N VAL A 164 22.68 -20.92 13.98
CA VAL A 164 21.58 -21.55 13.20
C VAL A 164 20.84 -22.56 14.06
N GLN A 165 21.53 -23.46 14.73
CA GLN A 165 20.94 -24.46 15.64
C GLN A 165 20.17 -23.81 16.80
N ALA A 166 20.71 -22.74 17.39
CA ALA A 166 20.04 -22.01 18.47
C ALA A 166 18.75 -21.33 17.97
N LEU A 167 18.77 -20.74 16.79
CA LEU A 167 17.60 -20.16 16.15
C LEU A 167 16.55 -21.24 15.82
N GLU A 168 16.95 -22.33 15.19
CA GLU A 168 16.06 -23.44 14.84
C GLU A 168 15.38 -24.01 16.07
N ALA A 169 16.14 -24.32 17.13
CA ALA A 169 15.59 -24.80 18.39
C ALA A 169 14.64 -23.81 19.07
N PHE A 170 14.83 -22.51 18.87
CA PHE A 170 13.88 -21.50 19.33
C PHE A 170 12.60 -21.53 18.51
N LEU A 171 12.72 -21.61 17.18
CA LEU A 171 11.58 -21.63 16.27
C LEU A 171 10.72 -22.89 16.41
N GLU A 172 11.31 -24.04 16.70
CA GLU A 172 10.61 -25.32 16.91
C GLU A 172 9.74 -25.33 18.15
N LYS A 173 9.95 -24.41 19.10
CA LYS A 173 9.03 -24.24 20.25
C LYS A 173 7.65 -23.72 19.83
N GLY A 174 7.51 -23.22 18.63
CA GLY A 174 6.26 -22.86 17.95
C GLY A 174 5.79 -21.44 18.23
N ALA A 175 5.17 -21.15 19.35
CA ALA A 175 4.67 -19.81 19.63
C ALA A 175 5.71 -19.01 20.42
N PHE A 176 6.21 -17.90 19.86
CA PHE A 176 7.04 -16.96 20.59
C PHE A 176 6.28 -15.64 20.77
N SER A 177 6.05 -15.33 22.04
CA SER A 177 5.39 -14.12 22.44
C SER A 177 6.35 -12.92 22.39
N LEU A 178 5.79 -11.71 22.51
CA LEU A 178 6.61 -10.50 22.68
C LEU A 178 7.55 -10.62 23.90
N ASP A 179 7.11 -11.31 24.97
CA ASP A 179 7.93 -11.50 26.18
C ASP A 179 9.11 -12.43 25.90
N ASP A 180 8.90 -13.53 25.17
CA ASP A 180 9.98 -14.45 24.80
C ASP A 180 11.07 -13.73 23.98
N VAL A 181 10.67 -12.94 22.97
CA VAL A 181 11.61 -12.19 22.14
C VAL A 181 12.30 -11.08 22.94
N SER A 182 11.55 -10.32 23.75
CA SER A 182 12.10 -9.24 24.58
C SER A 182 13.09 -9.75 25.61
N ALA A 183 12.88 -10.97 26.15
CA ALA A 183 13.80 -11.60 27.10
C ALA A 183 15.17 -11.88 26.48
N LEU A 184 15.26 -12.08 25.17
CA LEU A 184 16.51 -12.32 24.45
C LEU A 184 17.27 -11.03 24.11
N CYS A 185 16.56 -9.89 23.99
CA CYS A 185 17.18 -8.63 23.61
C CYS A 185 17.96 -7.98 24.76
N ALA A 186 19.07 -7.31 24.46
CA ALA A 186 19.84 -6.54 25.45
C ALA A 186 19.04 -5.31 25.92
N ASP A 187 18.40 -4.58 25.02
CA ASP A 187 17.53 -3.45 25.35
C ASP A 187 16.10 -3.91 25.65
N LYS A 188 15.78 -3.95 26.95
CA LYS A 188 14.45 -4.36 27.42
C LYS A 188 13.36 -3.32 27.18
N SER A 189 13.70 -2.07 26.90
CA SER A 189 12.72 -1.00 26.66
C SER A 189 11.96 -1.18 25.35
N LEU A 190 12.55 -1.85 24.37
CA LEU A 190 11.95 -2.11 23.06
C LEU A 190 10.64 -2.90 23.16
N GLY A 191 10.62 -3.96 23.99
CA GLY A 191 9.42 -4.73 24.26
C GLY A 191 8.28 -3.90 24.86
N GLY A 192 8.62 -2.98 25.77
CA GLY A 192 7.66 -2.05 26.37
C GLY A 192 6.99 -1.12 25.37
N SER A 193 7.76 -0.58 24.42
CA SER A 193 7.22 0.28 23.36
C SER A 193 6.27 -0.47 22.42
N VAL A 194 6.63 -1.69 22.02
CA VAL A 194 5.76 -2.53 21.17
C VAL A 194 4.49 -2.93 21.92
N ARG A 195 4.59 -3.31 23.20
CA ARG A 195 3.43 -3.63 24.03
C ARG A 195 2.49 -2.44 24.15
N TYR A 196 3.04 -1.24 24.40
CA TYR A 196 2.24 -0.03 24.46
C TYR A 196 1.42 0.20 23.19
N VAL A 197 2.03 0.02 22.00
CA VAL A 197 1.32 0.18 20.72
C VAL A 197 0.26 -0.91 20.57
N LEU A 198 0.59 -2.19 20.82
CA LEU A 198 -0.36 -3.31 20.75
C LEU A 198 -1.59 -3.08 21.65
N ASP A 199 -1.36 -2.75 22.93
CA ASP A 199 -2.43 -2.54 23.90
C ASP A 199 -3.30 -1.34 23.55
N THR A 200 -2.68 -0.25 23.09
CA THR A 200 -3.39 0.97 22.76
C THR A 200 -4.23 0.81 21.49
N VAL A 201 -3.65 0.22 20.42
CA VAL A 201 -4.36 -0.06 19.19
C VAL A 201 -5.45 -1.12 19.43
N GLY A 202 -5.17 -2.16 20.25
CA GLY A 202 -6.14 -3.17 20.65
C GLY A 202 -7.36 -2.57 21.34
N ARG A 203 -7.17 -1.58 22.23
CA ARG A 203 -8.29 -0.84 22.84
C ARG A 203 -9.06 0.01 21.83
N LEU A 204 -8.35 0.68 20.90
CA LEU A 204 -8.97 1.51 19.85
C LEU A 204 -9.73 0.67 18.82
N SER A 205 -9.30 -0.56 18.58
CA SER A 205 -9.99 -1.48 17.66
C SER A 205 -11.42 -1.78 18.12
N GLY A 206 -11.63 -1.87 19.43
CA GLY A 206 -12.94 -2.23 20.00
C GLY A 206 -13.47 -3.56 19.48
N GLY A 207 -12.58 -4.49 19.09
CA GLY A 207 -12.92 -5.79 18.53
C GLY A 207 -13.35 -5.77 17.07
N ARG A 208 -13.25 -4.64 16.37
CA ARG A 208 -13.64 -4.52 14.94
C ARG A 208 -12.59 -5.09 13.98
N TYR A 209 -11.37 -5.27 14.43
CA TYR A 209 -10.26 -5.91 13.73
C TYR A 209 -9.26 -6.48 14.73
N ALA A 210 -8.48 -7.46 14.31
CA ALA A 210 -7.44 -8.06 15.15
C ALA A 210 -6.15 -7.25 15.15
N VAL A 211 -5.40 -7.30 16.26
CA VAL A 211 -4.08 -6.67 16.41
C VAL A 211 -3.15 -7.69 17.02
N GLU A 212 -2.05 -8.01 16.35
CA GLU A 212 -1.17 -9.10 16.71
C GLU A 212 0.30 -8.71 16.67
N TYR A 213 1.08 -9.23 17.64
CA TYR A 213 2.53 -9.23 17.55
C TYR A 213 2.96 -10.35 16.60
N THR A 214 3.70 -10.02 15.56
CA THR A 214 4.14 -10.98 14.54
C THR A 214 5.66 -10.90 14.38
N PRO A 215 6.42 -11.72 15.12
CA PRO A 215 7.88 -11.68 15.12
C PRO A 215 8.51 -12.00 13.75
N SER A 216 7.82 -12.75 12.88
CA SER A 216 8.25 -13.03 11.50
C SER A 216 8.07 -11.85 10.54
N LEU A 217 7.37 -10.78 10.94
CA LEU A 217 7.18 -9.60 10.10
C LEU A 217 8.49 -8.81 9.95
N VAL A 218 9.12 -8.88 8.78
CA VAL A 218 10.39 -8.21 8.49
C VAL A 218 10.25 -6.98 7.60
N ARG A 219 9.29 -6.93 6.71
CA ARG A 219 9.12 -5.90 5.67
C ARG A 219 10.36 -5.71 4.78
N GLY A 220 10.21 -5.92 3.48
CA GLY A 220 11.31 -5.91 2.49
C GLY A 220 11.96 -4.55 2.19
N GLN A 221 11.51 -3.46 2.81
CA GLN A 221 12.11 -2.13 2.64
C GLN A 221 13.28 -1.97 3.62
N GLY A 222 14.51 -1.98 3.11
CA GLY A 222 15.75 -1.91 3.92
C GLY A 222 15.95 -0.62 4.71
N TYR A 223 15.06 0.37 4.59
CA TYR A 223 15.18 1.66 5.26
C TYR A 223 14.46 1.77 6.61
N TYR A 224 13.65 0.78 7.01
CA TYR A 224 13.00 0.81 8.32
C TYR A 224 14.00 0.64 9.45
N THR A 225 13.86 1.48 10.49
CA THR A 225 14.78 1.58 11.62
C THR A 225 14.20 1.13 12.96
N GLY A 226 12.88 0.94 13.03
CA GLY A 226 12.15 0.61 14.26
C GLY A 226 10.94 -0.28 14.01
N MET A 227 9.80 0.11 14.59
CA MET A 227 8.56 -0.65 14.41
C MET A 227 8.16 -0.74 12.95
N VAL A 228 7.60 -1.89 12.59
CA VAL A 228 7.03 -2.19 11.28
C VAL A 228 5.63 -2.77 11.48
N PHE A 229 4.73 -2.47 10.53
CA PHE A 229 3.37 -2.95 10.58
C PHE A 229 2.85 -3.32 9.20
N GLU A 230 1.91 -4.25 9.21
CA GLU A 230 1.28 -4.77 7.99
C GLU A 230 -0.19 -5.08 8.27
N VAL A 231 -1.04 -4.86 7.28
CA VAL A 231 -2.45 -5.28 7.35
C VAL A 231 -2.69 -6.40 6.36
N THR A 232 -3.23 -7.50 6.84
CA THR A 232 -3.71 -8.62 6.03
C THR A 232 -5.21 -8.78 6.16
N CYS A 233 -5.85 -9.37 5.16
CA CYS A 233 -7.26 -9.75 5.19
C CYS A 233 -7.47 -11.06 4.44
N ALA A 234 -8.55 -11.80 4.77
CA ALA A 234 -8.85 -13.08 4.15
C ALA A 234 -9.12 -12.99 2.63
N ALA A 235 -9.59 -11.83 2.16
CA ALA A 235 -9.95 -11.61 0.75
C ALA A 235 -8.74 -11.51 -0.19
N PHE A 236 -7.50 -11.38 0.32
CA PHE A 236 -6.31 -11.21 -0.50
C PHE A 236 -5.09 -11.93 0.09
N SER A 237 -4.39 -12.72 -0.75
CA SER A 237 -3.18 -13.43 -0.35
C SER A 237 -1.96 -12.50 -0.25
N GLY A 238 -1.91 -11.66 0.77
CA GLY A 238 -0.81 -10.74 1.04
C GLY A 238 -1.27 -9.48 1.75
N ALA A 239 -0.34 -8.60 2.04
CA ALA A 239 -0.65 -7.36 2.71
C ALA A 239 -1.49 -6.41 1.84
N VAL A 240 -2.50 -5.78 2.42
CA VAL A 240 -3.29 -4.71 1.78
C VAL A 240 -2.81 -3.32 2.16
N ALA A 241 -2.09 -3.21 3.29
CA ALA A 241 -1.42 -1.99 3.72
C ALA A 241 -0.16 -2.34 4.51
N GLY A 242 0.77 -1.39 4.66
CA GLY A 242 1.95 -1.63 5.47
C GLY A 242 2.88 -0.43 5.58
N GLY A 243 3.65 -0.40 6.67
CA GLY A 243 4.50 0.73 6.99
C GLY A 243 5.54 0.44 8.04
N GLY A 244 6.11 1.52 8.60
CA GLY A 244 7.06 1.44 9.70
C GLY A 244 7.86 2.72 9.88
N ARG A 245 8.67 2.74 10.92
CA ARG A 245 9.57 3.85 11.30
C ARG A 245 10.84 3.86 10.45
N TYR A 246 11.22 5.04 9.94
CA TYR A 246 12.35 5.22 9.02
C TYR A 246 13.22 6.46 9.34
N ASP A 247 13.64 6.61 10.58
CA ASP A 247 14.30 7.80 11.14
C ASP A 247 15.57 8.23 10.40
N ASP A 248 16.28 7.29 9.74
CA ASP A 248 17.55 7.57 9.07
C ASP A 248 17.37 8.14 7.64
N MET A 249 16.17 8.06 7.05
CA MET A 249 15.97 8.44 5.65
C MET A 249 16.06 9.94 5.44
N VAL A 250 15.39 10.72 6.27
CA VAL A 250 15.45 12.20 6.23
C VAL A 250 16.87 12.66 6.58
N GLY A 251 17.54 11.95 7.48
CA GLY A 251 18.89 12.24 7.92
C GLY A 251 19.93 12.22 6.80
N LYS A 252 19.72 11.42 5.75
CA LYS A 252 20.59 11.41 4.55
C LYS A 252 20.66 12.76 3.86
N PHE A 253 19.64 13.61 4.01
CA PHE A 253 19.58 14.95 3.42
C PHE A 253 20.01 16.05 4.41
N LEU A 254 19.85 15.82 5.71
CA LEU A 254 20.09 16.86 6.75
C LEU A 254 21.35 16.62 7.57
N GLY A 255 21.99 15.43 7.47
CA GLY A 255 23.14 15.06 8.30
C GLY A 255 22.79 14.81 9.78
N GLN A 256 21.51 14.75 10.14
CA GLN A 256 21.03 14.46 11.50
C GLN A 256 19.78 13.59 11.43
N LYS A 257 19.57 12.74 12.43
CA LYS A 257 18.36 11.91 12.51
C LYS A 257 17.10 12.78 12.66
N VAL A 258 16.04 12.38 11.99
CA VAL A 258 14.72 12.96 12.13
C VAL A 258 13.74 11.81 12.32
N PRO A 259 13.06 11.72 13.48
CA PRO A 259 12.05 10.70 13.69
C PRO A 259 11.00 10.76 12.59
N ALA A 260 10.74 9.62 11.95
CA ALA A 260 9.78 9.54 10.88
C ALA A 260 9.15 8.15 10.83
N VAL A 261 7.83 8.10 10.69
CA VAL A 261 7.05 6.88 10.58
C VAL A 261 5.97 7.08 9.52
N GLY A 262 5.70 6.06 8.71
CA GLY A 262 4.72 6.14 7.63
C GLY A 262 3.95 4.84 7.45
N PHE A 263 2.77 4.95 6.84
CA PHE A 263 1.90 3.84 6.48
C PHE A 263 1.35 4.03 5.08
N SER A 264 1.44 3.01 4.25
CA SER A 264 0.98 3.00 2.86
C SER A 264 -0.18 2.03 2.69
N ILE A 265 -1.28 2.49 2.11
CA ILE A 265 -2.40 1.65 1.69
C ILE A 265 -2.19 1.25 0.23
N GLY A 266 -2.29 -0.05 -0.07
CA GLY A 266 -2.18 -0.60 -1.42
C GLY A 266 -3.45 -0.35 -2.22
N PHE A 267 -3.57 0.81 -2.87
CA PHE A 267 -4.78 1.29 -3.53
C PHE A 267 -5.39 0.25 -4.49
N GLU A 268 -4.62 -0.29 -5.43
CA GLU A 268 -5.14 -1.24 -6.41
C GLU A 268 -5.58 -2.56 -5.78
N ARG A 269 -4.94 -2.97 -4.68
CA ARG A 269 -5.36 -4.19 -3.94
C ARG A 269 -6.71 -4.00 -3.30
N ILE A 270 -6.90 -2.87 -2.64
CA ILE A 270 -8.18 -2.48 -2.03
C ILE A 270 -9.26 -2.38 -3.11
N CYS A 271 -8.99 -1.67 -4.22
CA CYS A 271 -9.93 -1.56 -5.33
C CYS A 271 -10.29 -2.93 -5.92
N SER A 272 -9.31 -3.82 -6.11
CA SER A 272 -9.57 -5.18 -6.63
C SER A 272 -10.50 -5.96 -5.71
N ILE A 273 -10.28 -5.92 -4.38
CA ILE A 273 -11.12 -6.60 -3.40
C ILE A 273 -12.54 -6.02 -3.42
N LEU A 274 -12.68 -4.69 -3.42
CA LEU A 274 -13.97 -4.02 -3.44
C LEU A 274 -14.77 -4.37 -4.71
N LEU A 275 -14.10 -4.40 -5.87
CA LEU A 275 -14.72 -4.79 -7.13
C LEU A 275 -15.16 -6.26 -7.12
N ASP A 276 -14.30 -7.16 -6.62
CA ASP A 276 -14.63 -8.59 -6.48
C ASP A 276 -15.82 -8.81 -5.52
N GLN A 277 -16.03 -7.93 -4.54
CA GLN A 277 -17.15 -7.92 -3.60
C GLN A 277 -18.41 -7.19 -4.11
N GLY A 278 -18.38 -6.61 -5.30
CA GLY A 278 -19.50 -5.86 -5.85
C GLY A 278 -19.77 -4.53 -5.12
N TYR A 279 -18.73 -3.91 -4.56
CA TYR A 279 -18.85 -2.63 -3.87
C TYR A 279 -19.46 -1.56 -4.76
N ALA A 280 -20.58 -0.97 -4.34
CA ALA A 280 -21.20 0.16 -5.01
C ALA A 280 -20.68 1.47 -4.40
N VAL A 281 -20.19 2.35 -5.26
CA VAL A 281 -19.75 3.69 -4.82
C VAL A 281 -20.97 4.44 -4.29
N PRO A 282 -20.95 4.94 -3.05
CA PRO A 282 -22.04 5.74 -2.51
C PRO A 282 -22.34 6.93 -3.43
N ASP A 283 -23.62 7.24 -3.60
CA ASP A 283 -24.10 8.36 -4.43
C ASP A 283 -23.72 8.28 -5.93
N GLU A 284 -23.30 7.12 -6.44
CA GLU A 284 -23.12 6.93 -7.87
C GLU A 284 -24.49 6.98 -8.57
N LYS A 285 -24.69 8.01 -9.39
CA LYS A 285 -25.91 8.16 -10.16
C LYS A 285 -26.02 7.05 -11.19
N PRO A 286 -27.22 6.43 -11.36
CA PRO A 286 -27.41 5.43 -12.40
C PRO A 286 -27.15 6.03 -13.79
N ARG A 287 -26.50 5.24 -14.67
CA ARG A 287 -26.18 5.68 -16.03
C ARG A 287 -27.41 5.68 -16.90
N LEU A 288 -27.66 6.77 -17.61
CA LEU A 288 -28.76 6.95 -18.53
C LEU A 288 -28.26 7.39 -19.91
N ALA A 289 -28.74 6.74 -20.97
CA ALA A 289 -28.48 7.17 -22.33
C ALA A 289 -29.66 8.03 -22.84
N LEU A 290 -29.40 9.29 -23.19
CA LEU A 290 -30.35 10.12 -23.95
C LEU A 290 -30.07 9.94 -25.45
N LEU A 291 -31.01 9.30 -26.15
CA LEU A 291 -30.92 9.01 -27.59
C LEU A 291 -31.70 10.04 -28.38
N TYR A 292 -31.08 10.63 -29.41
CA TYR A 292 -31.71 11.63 -30.27
C TYR A 292 -31.62 11.26 -31.73
N GLY A 293 -32.66 11.63 -32.53
CA GLY A 293 -32.72 11.45 -33.97
C GLY A 293 -31.92 12.50 -34.75
N ALA A 294 -31.76 12.29 -36.04
CA ALA A 294 -30.97 13.16 -36.92
C ALA A 294 -31.55 14.59 -37.05
N ASP A 295 -32.85 14.73 -36.90
CA ASP A 295 -33.56 15.99 -37.04
C ASP A 295 -33.77 16.75 -35.72
N ALA A 296 -33.18 16.24 -34.60
CA ALA A 296 -33.34 16.86 -33.31
C ALA A 296 -32.54 18.17 -33.19
N ASP A 297 -33.14 19.17 -32.56
CA ASP A 297 -32.40 20.36 -32.15
C ASP A 297 -31.42 19.99 -31.03
N PHE A 298 -30.12 20.00 -31.36
CA PHE A 298 -29.10 19.55 -30.44
C PHE A 298 -28.96 20.45 -29.23
N ALA A 299 -29.29 21.73 -29.31
CA ALA A 299 -29.30 22.62 -28.15
C ALA A 299 -30.41 22.22 -27.16
N ASP A 300 -31.60 21.88 -27.65
CA ASP A 300 -32.68 21.38 -26.80
C ASP A 300 -32.34 19.98 -26.23
N VAL A 301 -31.69 19.11 -27.02
CA VAL A 301 -31.18 17.81 -26.53
C VAL A 301 -30.24 18.00 -25.31
N LEU A 302 -29.31 18.96 -25.39
CA LEU A 302 -28.39 19.24 -24.29
C LEU A 302 -29.10 19.85 -23.07
N GLN A 303 -30.09 20.69 -23.25
CA GLN A 303 -30.89 21.23 -22.14
C GLN A 303 -31.66 20.11 -21.41
N LYS A 304 -32.26 19.18 -22.17
CA LYS A 304 -32.93 18.00 -21.58
C LYS A 304 -31.96 17.08 -20.89
N ALA A 305 -30.75 16.88 -21.45
CA ALA A 305 -29.69 16.12 -20.76
C ALA A 305 -29.32 16.77 -19.45
N GLU A 306 -29.18 18.09 -19.39
CA GLU A 306 -28.86 18.83 -18.17
C GLU A 306 -29.92 18.67 -17.09
N ALA A 307 -31.20 18.71 -17.48
CA ALA A 307 -32.31 18.47 -16.55
C ALA A 307 -32.26 17.05 -15.93
N LEU A 308 -31.84 16.04 -16.71
CA LEU A 308 -31.71 14.66 -16.24
C LEU A 308 -30.45 14.42 -15.36
N ARG A 309 -29.40 15.24 -15.47
CA ARG A 309 -28.16 15.11 -14.70
C ARG A 309 -28.37 15.30 -13.20
N GLY A 310 -29.47 15.88 -12.78
CA GLY A 310 -29.85 15.93 -11.35
C GLY A 310 -29.88 14.52 -10.71
N GLU A 311 -30.44 13.54 -11.43
CA GLU A 311 -30.70 12.18 -10.94
C GLU A 311 -29.84 11.12 -11.62
N TYR A 312 -29.32 11.36 -12.82
CA TYR A 312 -28.60 10.38 -13.64
C TYR A 312 -27.23 10.86 -14.11
N ALA A 313 -26.32 9.90 -14.36
CA ALA A 313 -25.12 10.13 -15.14
C ALA A 313 -25.47 9.99 -16.63
N VAL A 314 -25.75 11.12 -17.29
CA VAL A 314 -26.33 11.15 -18.62
C VAL A 314 -25.27 11.11 -19.72
N THR A 315 -25.39 10.15 -20.65
CA THR A 315 -24.66 10.09 -21.91
C THR A 315 -25.57 10.41 -23.06
N VAL A 316 -25.24 11.43 -23.86
CA VAL A 316 -26.01 11.84 -25.05
C VAL A 316 -25.49 11.13 -26.29
N LEU A 317 -26.34 10.44 -27.03
CA LEU A 317 -25.95 9.61 -28.17
C LEU A 317 -26.97 9.77 -29.34
N ALA A 318 -26.46 9.80 -30.57
CA ALA A 318 -27.33 9.67 -31.74
C ALA A 318 -27.96 8.27 -31.77
N ALA A 319 -29.25 8.21 -32.09
CA ALA A 319 -29.98 6.95 -32.28
C ALA A 319 -29.44 6.20 -33.51
N ALA A 320 -29.04 4.94 -33.33
CA ALA A 320 -28.55 4.12 -34.42
C ALA A 320 -29.72 3.59 -35.27
N LYS A 321 -29.49 3.26 -36.54
CA LYS A 321 -30.49 2.62 -37.40
C LYS A 321 -31.08 1.34 -36.80
N LYS A 322 -30.30 0.60 -36.00
CA LYS A 322 -30.72 -0.61 -35.25
C LYS A 322 -30.71 -0.29 -33.76
N VAL A 323 -31.71 0.45 -33.29
CA VAL A 323 -31.82 0.92 -31.90
C VAL A 323 -31.77 -0.23 -30.90
N GLY A 324 -32.46 -1.36 -31.12
CA GLY A 324 -32.42 -2.51 -30.21
C GLY A 324 -30.99 -2.99 -29.94
N LYS A 325 -30.20 -3.14 -30.99
CA LYS A 325 -28.78 -3.54 -30.85
C LYS A 325 -27.92 -2.47 -30.12
N GLN A 326 -28.29 -1.22 -30.20
CA GLN A 326 -27.65 -0.12 -29.45
C GLN A 326 -28.01 -0.22 -27.96
N LEU A 327 -29.28 -0.45 -27.65
CA LEU A 327 -29.75 -0.63 -26.27
C LEU A 327 -29.08 -1.85 -25.59
N ASP A 328 -28.98 -2.99 -26.29
CA ASP A 328 -28.29 -4.18 -25.79
C ASP A 328 -26.83 -3.87 -25.39
N ARG A 329 -26.12 -3.11 -26.24
CA ARG A 329 -24.73 -2.69 -25.96
C ARG A 329 -24.64 -1.72 -24.79
N LEU A 330 -25.58 -0.79 -24.68
CA LEU A 330 -25.64 0.14 -23.54
C LEU A 330 -25.87 -0.58 -22.24
N GLN A 331 -26.78 -1.55 -22.22
CA GLN A 331 -27.01 -2.43 -21.07
C GLN A 331 -25.73 -3.20 -20.69
N GLN A 332 -25.07 -3.83 -21.68
CA GLN A 332 -23.80 -4.55 -21.44
C GLN A 332 -22.68 -3.64 -20.92
N SER A 333 -22.73 -2.34 -21.23
CA SER A 333 -21.77 -1.35 -20.72
C SER A 333 -22.17 -0.76 -19.36
N GLY A 334 -23.20 -1.30 -18.70
CA GLY A 334 -23.66 -0.85 -17.38
C GLY A 334 -24.59 0.37 -17.41
N CYS A 335 -25.22 0.66 -18.55
CA CYS A 335 -26.26 1.69 -18.61
C CYS A 335 -27.56 1.12 -18.02
N ALA A 336 -28.12 1.80 -17.01
CA ALA A 336 -29.31 1.36 -16.30
C ALA A 336 -30.60 1.69 -17.04
N ALA A 337 -30.64 2.77 -17.86
CA ALA A 337 -31.84 3.24 -18.52
C ALA A 337 -31.54 4.00 -19.83
N ALA A 338 -32.56 4.16 -20.67
CA ALA A 338 -32.52 5.00 -21.85
C ALA A 338 -33.72 5.94 -21.90
N CYS A 339 -33.51 7.17 -22.36
CA CYS A 339 -34.51 8.14 -22.68
C CYS A 339 -34.39 8.48 -24.18
N PHE A 340 -35.49 8.48 -24.90
CA PHE A 340 -35.51 8.94 -26.27
C PHE A 340 -35.93 10.42 -26.30
N TYR A 341 -35.21 11.24 -27.04
CA TYR A 341 -35.44 12.67 -27.13
C TYR A 341 -36.90 12.99 -27.49
N GLU A 342 -37.43 12.24 -28.46
CA GLU A 342 -38.82 12.41 -28.98
C GLU A 342 -39.88 12.00 -27.94
N LYS A 343 -39.50 11.26 -26.88
CA LYS A 343 -40.37 10.78 -25.81
C LYS A 343 -40.01 11.35 -24.44
N TYR A 344 -39.16 12.35 -24.41
CA TYR A 344 -38.77 13.01 -23.16
C TYR A 344 -40.02 13.50 -22.40
N PRO A 345 -40.11 13.28 -21.09
CA PRO A 345 -39.10 12.70 -20.15
C PRO A 345 -39.24 11.19 -19.86
N GLU A 346 -39.84 10.41 -20.76
CA GLU A 346 -40.06 8.97 -20.56
C GLU A 346 -38.73 8.22 -20.48
N ILE A 347 -38.44 7.61 -19.33
CA ILE A 347 -37.23 6.80 -19.07
C ILE A 347 -37.58 5.31 -19.11
N LYS A 348 -36.88 4.56 -19.96
CA LYS A 348 -37.00 3.11 -20.05
C LYS A 348 -35.84 2.41 -19.36
N PRO A 349 -36.09 1.57 -18.35
CA PRO A 349 -35.06 0.74 -17.78
C PRO A 349 -34.45 -0.21 -18.82
N LEU A 350 -33.15 -0.54 -18.67
CA LEU A 350 -32.44 -1.51 -19.50
C LEU A 350 -32.01 -2.65 -18.56
N GLY A 351 -32.65 -3.84 -18.62
CA GLY A 351 -32.34 -5.00 -17.79
C GLY A 351 -33.51 -5.97 -17.65
N GLU A 352 -33.27 -7.12 -17.00
CA GLU A 352 -34.24 -8.24 -16.89
C GLU A 352 -35.48 -7.94 -16.02
N ASN A 353 -35.61 -6.79 -15.41
CA ASN A 353 -36.77 -6.36 -14.62
C ASN A 353 -37.45 -5.09 -15.18
N ALA A 354 -37.45 -4.91 -16.51
CA ALA A 354 -38.17 -3.82 -17.18
C ALA A 354 -39.56 -4.22 -17.64
#